data_c28788be7718bcaa65cfb1383c17d249
#
_entry.id   c28788be7718bcaa65cfb1383c17d249
#
_cell.length_a   1.000
_cell.length_b   1.000
_cell.length_c   1.000
_cell.angle_alpha   90.00
_cell.angle_beta   90.00
_cell.angle_gamma   90.00
#
_symmetry.space_group_name_H-M   'P 1'
#
loop_
_entity.id
_entity.type
_entity.pdbx_description
1 polymer ?
#
loop_
_entity_poly.entity_id
_entity_poly.type
_entity_poly.pdbx_seq_one_letter_code
_entity_poly.pdbx_strand_id
1 'polypeptide(L)'
;MEPKFLFVSEPTRGIDVGAKALVLEALRKFNRESGVTVVMISSELEELRSVCDRIAIVSGGRISGILPATASSEELGMLMVSKVV
;
A
#
# COMPACT_ATOMS: atom_id res chain seq x y z
N MET A 1 -0.30 -18.29 18.78
CA MET A 1 0.40 -17.06 18.40
C MET A 1 -0.58 -16.03 17.90
N GLU A 2 -0.61 -14.89 18.51
CA GLU A 2 -1.57 -13.89 18.14
C GLU A 2 -1.14 -13.17 16.88
N PRO A 3 -2.05 -12.98 15.92
CA PRO A 3 -1.74 -12.19 14.75
C PRO A 3 -1.49 -10.74 15.15
N LYS A 4 -0.50 -10.14 14.54
CA LYS A 4 -0.18 -8.75 14.81
C LYS A 4 -0.38 -7.95 13.54
N PHE A 5 -0.92 -6.75 13.71
CA PHE A 5 -1.16 -5.85 12.61
C PHE A 5 -0.48 -4.52 12.90
N LEU A 6 0.06 -3.94 11.88
CA LEU A 6 0.62 -2.60 11.96
C LEU A 6 -0.07 -1.75 10.90
N PHE A 7 -0.68 -0.65 11.33
CA PHE A 7 -1.29 0.30 10.42
C PHE A 7 -0.40 1.52 10.27
N VAL A 8 -0.05 1.85 9.05
CA VAL A 8 0.73 3.05 8.78
C VAL A 8 0.02 3.88 7.72
N SER A 9 -0.06 5.17 7.96
CA SER A 9 -0.74 6.08 7.04
C SER A 9 0.25 7.10 6.53
N GLU A 10 0.41 7.13 5.21
CA GLU A 10 1.32 8.06 4.54
C GLU A 10 2.72 8.07 5.20
N PRO A 11 3.35 6.90 5.33
CA PRO A 11 4.58 6.80 6.12
C PRO A 11 5.76 7.58 5.57
N THR A 12 5.71 7.95 4.29
CA THR A 12 6.81 8.68 3.65
C THR A 12 6.47 10.13 3.39
N ARG A 13 5.34 10.59 3.90
CA ARG A 13 4.89 11.95 3.66
C ARG A 13 5.84 12.95 4.31
N GLY A 14 6.31 13.92 3.52
CA GLY A 14 7.20 14.93 4.04
C GLY A 14 8.66 14.50 4.18
N ILE A 15 8.99 13.30 3.71
CA ILE A 15 10.34 12.75 3.79
C ILE A 15 10.99 12.83 2.42
N ASP A 16 12.29 13.09 2.38
CA ASP A 16 12.99 13.18 1.10
C ASP A 16 13.14 11.81 0.44
N VAL A 17 13.48 11.81 -0.84
CA VAL A 17 13.51 10.61 -1.66
C VAL A 17 14.41 9.51 -1.09
N GLY A 18 15.57 9.88 -0.61
CA GLY A 18 16.49 8.89 -0.06
C GLY A 18 15.96 8.23 1.20
N ALA A 19 15.35 9.01 2.06
CA ALA A 19 14.80 8.49 3.30
C ALA A 19 13.54 7.65 3.06
N LYS A 20 12.78 7.95 2.00
CA LYS A 20 11.62 7.14 1.66
C LYS A 20 11.95 5.68 1.46
N ALA A 21 13.02 5.43 0.72
CA ALA A 21 13.43 4.05 0.46
C ALA A 21 13.77 3.30 1.74
N LEU A 22 14.38 3.99 2.70
CA LEU A 22 14.72 3.38 3.97
C LEU A 22 13.48 3.05 4.79
N VAL A 23 12.50 3.94 4.79
CA VAL A 23 11.26 3.71 5.52
C VAL A 23 10.50 2.53 4.94
N LEU A 24 10.38 2.47 3.62
CA LEU A 24 9.67 1.40 2.95
C LEU A 24 10.36 0.06 3.16
N GLU A 25 11.68 0.04 3.10
CA GLU A 25 12.44 -1.17 3.34
C GLU A 25 12.29 -1.66 4.77
N ALA A 26 12.26 -0.74 5.73
CA ALA A 26 12.06 -1.09 7.12
C ALA A 26 10.69 -1.76 7.33
N LEU A 27 9.64 -1.24 6.70
CA LEU A 27 8.31 -1.83 6.79
C LEU A 27 8.27 -3.22 6.17
N ARG A 28 8.93 -3.38 5.04
CA ARG A 28 9.00 -4.65 4.36
C ARG A 28 9.70 -5.71 5.20
N LYS A 29 10.83 -5.35 5.79
CA LYS A 29 11.57 -6.26 6.65
C LYS A 29 10.76 -6.62 7.89
N PHE A 30 10.07 -5.66 8.45
CA PHE A 30 9.24 -5.88 9.61
C PHE A 30 8.18 -6.94 9.32
N ASN A 31 7.54 -6.80 8.17
CA ASN A 31 6.56 -7.77 7.73
C ASN A 31 7.17 -9.16 7.54
N ARG A 32 8.27 -9.22 6.82
CA ARG A 32 8.86 -10.51 6.45
C ARG A 32 9.56 -11.22 7.60
N GLU A 33 10.25 -10.47 8.43
CA GLU A 33 11.03 -11.08 9.51
C GLU A 33 10.23 -11.29 10.79
N SER A 34 9.31 -10.40 11.06
CA SER A 34 8.52 -10.48 12.29
C SER A 34 7.15 -11.10 12.10
N GLY A 35 6.76 -11.37 10.87
CA GLY A 35 5.47 -11.95 10.58
C GLY A 35 4.29 -11.04 10.87
N VAL A 36 4.53 -9.73 10.95
CA VAL A 36 3.48 -8.76 11.22
C VAL A 36 2.80 -8.39 9.91
N THR A 37 1.48 -8.37 9.91
CA THR A 37 0.74 -7.91 8.75
C THR A 37 0.76 -6.38 8.76
N VAL A 38 1.24 -5.79 7.68
CA VAL A 38 1.31 -4.34 7.57
C VAL A 38 0.23 -3.85 6.63
N VAL A 39 -0.59 -2.92 7.11
CA VAL A 39 -1.59 -2.26 6.29
C VAL A 39 -1.11 -0.83 6.08
N MET A 40 -0.76 -0.51 4.86
CA MET A 40 -0.21 0.78 4.51
C MET A 40 -1.21 1.59 3.70
N ILE A 41 -1.45 2.80 4.11
CA ILE A 41 -2.33 3.74 3.41
C ILE A 41 -1.45 4.80 2.78
N SER A 42 -1.59 4.99 1.49
CA SER A 42 -0.79 5.98 0.79
C SER A 42 -1.55 6.49 -0.43
N SER A 43 -1.34 7.75 -0.75
CA SER A 43 -1.86 8.33 -1.98
C SER A 43 -0.88 8.14 -3.14
N GLU A 44 0.30 7.57 -2.87
CA GLU A 44 1.30 7.35 -3.89
C GLU A 44 1.32 5.90 -4.34
N LEU A 45 0.75 5.65 -5.50
CA LEU A 45 0.59 4.31 -6.03
C LEU A 45 1.92 3.58 -6.20
N GLU A 46 2.95 4.28 -6.66
CA GLU A 46 4.24 3.64 -6.90
C GLU A 46 4.87 3.10 -5.62
N GLU A 47 4.64 3.77 -4.49
CA GLU A 47 5.12 3.27 -3.21
C GLU A 47 4.42 1.98 -2.83
N LEU A 48 3.10 1.95 -3.02
CA LEU A 48 2.34 0.74 -2.72
C LEU A 48 2.78 -0.42 -3.59
N ARG A 49 3.01 -0.15 -4.86
CA ARG A 49 3.44 -1.20 -5.79
C ARG A 49 4.83 -1.75 -5.45
N SER A 50 5.66 -0.93 -4.86
CA SER A 50 7.03 -1.35 -4.56
C SER A 50 7.14 -2.22 -3.32
N VAL A 51 6.22 -2.11 -2.37
CA VAL A 51 6.35 -2.83 -1.10
C VAL A 51 5.18 -3.73 -0.74
N CYS A 52 4.01 -3.49 -1.30
CA CYS A 52 2.83 -4.24 -0.93
C CYS A 52 2.66 -5.49 -1.79
N ASP A 53 2.03 -6.50 -1.23
CA ASP A 53 1.69 -7.71 -1.98
C ASP A 53 0.40 -7.51 -2.75
N ARG A 54 -0.54 -6.80 -2.15
CA ARG A 54 -1.83 -6.50 -2.76
C ARG A 54 -2.20 -5.05 -2.49
N ILE A 55 -2.99 -4.50 -3.39
CA ILE A 55 -3.43 -3.11 -3.27
C ILE A 55 -4.95 -3.09 -3.32
N ALA A 56 -5.55 -2.46 -2.31
CA ALA A 56 -6.99 -2.24 -2.29
C ALA A 56 -7.24 -0.80 -2.66
N ILE A 57 -8.15 -0.59 -3.58
CA ILE A 57 -8.53 0.75 -4.02
C ILE A 57 -9.81 1.14 -3.32
N VAL A 58 -9.77 2.27 -2.62
CA VAL A 58 -10.94 2.78 -1.91
C VAL A 58 -11.45 4.00 -2.65
N SER A 59 -12.72 3.99 -2.97
CA SER A 59 -13.34 5.09 -3.69
C SER A 59 -14.77 5.24 -3.19
N GLY A 60 -15.16 6.48 -2.87
CA GLY A 60 -16.50 6.75 -2.40
C GLY A 60 -16.86 6.03 -1.10
N GLY A 61 -15.88 5.81 -0.25
CA GLY A 61 -16.10 5.12 1.02
C GLY A 61 -16.19 3.61 0.90
N ARG A 62 -15.89 3.06 -0.26
CA ARG A 62 -15.97 1.62 -0.49
C ARG A 62 -14.70 1.11 -1.15
N ILE A 63 -14.44 -0.18 -0.96
CA ILE A 63 -13.33 -0.81 -1.65
C ILE A 63 -13.81 -1.14 -3.07
N SER A 64 -13.20 -0.48 -4.05
CA SER A 64 -13.54 -0.70 -5.46
C SER A 64 -13.01 -2.03 -5.96
N GLY A 65 -11.89 -2.46 -5.43
CA GLY A 65 -11.31 -3.73 -5.80
C GLY A 65 -9.99 -3.95 -5.12
N ILE A 66 -9.52 -5.18 -5.14
CA ILE A 66 -8.23 -5.57 -4.59
C ILE A 66 -7.48 -6.29 -5.69
N LEU A 67 -6.29 -5.78 -6.01
CA LEU A 67 -5.47 -6.35 -7.07
C LEU A 67 -4.08 -6.64 -6.53
N PRO A 68 -3.36 -7.60 -7.13
CA PRO A 68 -1.97 -7.79 -6.75
C PRO A 68 -1.15 -6.56 -7.11
N ALA A 69 -0.07 -6.33 -6.38
CA ALA A 69 0.78 -5.18 -6.64
C ALA A 69 1.42 -5.22 -8.02
N THR A 70 1.41 -6.39 -8.66
CA THR A 70 1.92 -6.55 -10.02
C THR A 70 0.91 -6.16 -11.09
N ALA A 71 -0.30 -5.81 -10.71
CA ALA A 71 -1.31 -5.37 -11.68
C ALA A 71 -0.83 -4.13 -12.42
N SER A 72 -1.30 -3.97 -13.65
CA SER A 72 -0.87 -2.85 -14.46
C SER A 72 -1.39 -1.53 -13.89
N SER A 73 -0.71 -0.45 -14.25
CA SER A 73 -1.17 0.87 -13.85
C SER A 73 -2.56 1.16 -14.41
N GLU A 74 -2.86 0.62 -15.57
CA GLU A 74 -4.18 0.80 -16.18
C GLU A 74 -5.27 0.13 -15.37
N GLU A 75 -5.03 -1.09 -14.90
CA GLU A 75 -6.00 -1.81 -14.09
C GLU A 75 -6.27 -1.08 -12.78
N LEU A 76 -5.21 -0.65 -12.12
CA LEU A 76 -5.34 0.08 -10.87
C LEU A 76 -6.02 1.42 -11.09
N GLY A 77 -5.66 2.09 -12.17
CA GLY A 77 -6.25 3.37 -12.51
C GLY A 77 -7.74 3.27 -12.78
N MET A 78 -8.17 2.19 -13.43
CA MET A 78 -9.59 2.00 -13.69
C MET A 78 -10.39 1.89 -12.42
N LEU A 79 -9.86 1.22 -11.41
CA LEU A 79 -10.55 1.13 -10.13
C LEU A 79 -10.59 2.48 -9.43
N MET A 80 -9.54 3.27 -9.57
CA MET A 80 -9.48 4.59 -8.94
C MET A 80 -10.47 5.57 -9.52
N VAL A 81 -10.72 5.50 -10.83
CA VAL A 81 -11.67 6.40 -11.48
C VAL A 81 -13.03 5.77 -11.70
N SER A 82 -13.17 4.51 -11.40
CA SER A 82 -14.42 3.82 -11.55
C SER A 82 -15.41 4.37 -10.56
N LYS A 83 -16.14 5.34 -11.00
CA LYS A 83 -17.19 5.84 -10.18
C LYS A 83 -18.34 4.95 -10.35
N VAL A 84 -18.77 4.48 -9.29
CA VAL A 84 -20.02 3.83 -9.35
C VAL A 84 -21.04 4.87 -9.62
N VAL A 85 -21.58 4.76 -10.69
CA VAL A 85 -22.59 5.70 -11.09
C VAL A 85 -23.91 5.31 -10.48
#